data_43d892f301743b4f2522b1474cd7b80e
#
_entry.id   43d892f301743b4f2522b1474cd7b80e
#
_cell.length_a   1.000
_cell.length_b   1.000
_cell.length_c   1.000
_cell.angle_alpha   90.00
_cell.angle_beta   90.00
_cell.angle_gamma   90.00
#
_symmetry.space_group_name_H-M   'P 1'
#
loop_
_entity.id
_entity.type
_entity.pdbx_description
1 polymer ?
#
loop_
_entity_poly.entity_id
_entity_poly.type
_entity_poly.pdbx_seq_one_letter_code
_entity_poly.pdbx_strand_id
1 'polypeptide(L)'
;YMVCGIGAGLVQEVVQYIEYATTLSNYSGVDTGLAVIPMEEYLNMMTTVGASGAVYGILLAFGMLFPNSQMFVFPIPFPIKAKFFVIGYAVIELFSGLGASGDGIAHFAHLGGMIFGFLFIMYWRKKNHNGQLYF
;
A
#
# COMPACT_ATOMS: atom_id res chain seq x y z
N TYR A 1 7.88 -10.48 2.81
CA TYR A 1 7.25 -10.32 1.50
C TYR A 1 5.80 -10.84 1.51
N MET A 2 5.60 -12.16 1.72
CA MET A 2 4.26 -12.81 1.66
C MET A 2 3.24 -12.18 2.61
N VAL A 3 3.61 -11.97 3.87
CA VAL A 3 2.72 -11.34 4.88
C VAL A 3 2.28 -9.93 4.43
N CYS A 4 3.20 -9.13 3.92
CA CYS A 4 2.87 -7.79 3.42
C CYS A 4 1.97 -7.85 2.17
N GLY A 5 2.20 -8.82 1.28
CA GLY A 5 1.38 -9.00 0.08
C GLY A 5 -0.05 -9.42 0.39
N ILE A 6 -0.21 -10.41 1.29
CA ILE A 6 -1.52 -10.84 1.77
C ILE A 6 -2.23 -9.70 2.50
N GLY A 7 -1.50 -8.99 3.38
CA GLY A 7 -2.04 -7.85 4.11
C GLY A 7 -2.46 -6.70 3.19
N ALA A 8 -1.68 -6.42 2.16
CA ALA A 8 -2.03 -5.43 1.13
C ALA A 8 -3.34 -5.80 0.42
N GLY A 9 -3.49 -7.07 0.02
CA GLY A 9 -4.71 -7.57 -0.59
C GLY A 9 -5.93 -7.42 0.33
N LEU A 10 -5.81 -7.82 1.60
CA LEU A 10 -6.90 -7.69 2.57
C LEU A 10 -7.34 -6.24 2.79
N VAL A 11 -6.38 -5.31 2.92
CA VAL A 11 -6.71 -3.88 3.06
C VAL A 11 -7.41 -3.37 1.80
N GLN A 12 -6.94 -3.77 0.63
CA GLN A 12 -7.54 -3.40 -0.64
C GLN A 12 -8.99 -3.90 -0.75
N GLU A 13 -9.26 -5.16 -0.44
CA GLU A 13 -10.60 -5.73 -0.44
C GLU A 13 -11.55 -4.98 0.52
N VAL A 14 -11.08 -4.63 1.71
CA VAL A 14 -11.87 -3.85 2.67
C VAL A 14 -12.20 -2.46 2.11
N VAL A 15 -11.23 -1.78 1.51
CA VAL A 15 -11.45 -0.44 0.91
C VAL A 15 -12.45 -0.54 -0.24
N GLN A 16 -12.30 -1.50 -1.13
CA GLN A 16 -13.23 -1.74 -2.24
C GLN A 16 -14.65 -2.06 -1.75
N TYR A 17 -14.75 -2.87 -0.70
CA TYR A 17 -16.06 -3.17 -0.10
C TYR A 17 -16.72 -1.92 0.49
N ILE A 18 -15.96 -1.07 1.19
CA ILE A 18 -16.46 0.19 1.75
C ILE A 18 -16.92 1.12 0.61
N GLU A 19 -16.13 1.27 -0.43
CA GLU A 19 -16.46 2.08 -1.60
C GLU A 19 -17.72 1.58 -2.29
N TYR A 20 -17.83 0.27 -2.49
CA TYR A 20 -19.05 -0.34 -3.02
C TYR A 20 -20.27 -0.04 -2.13
N ALA A 21 -20.16 -0.31 -0.82
CA ALA A 21 -21.27 -0.14 0.11
C ALA A 21 -21.74 1.32 0.27
N THR A 22 -20.82 2.27 0.17
CA THR A 22 -21.11 3.70 0.40
C THR A 22 -21.47 4.46 -0.87
N THR A 23 -20.88 4.10 -2.00
CA THR A 23 -20.97 4.89 -3.23
C THR A 23 -21.64 4.14 -4.37
N LEU A 24 -21.26 2.90 -4.61
CA LEU A 24 -21.62 2.16 -5.82
C LEU A 24 -22.89 1.31 -5.68
N SER A 25 -23.30 0.94 -4.46
CA SER A 25 -24.42 0.02 -4.21
C SER A 25 -25.78 0.51 -4.75
N ASN A 26 -25.92 1.82 -4.95
CA ASN A 26 -27.16 2.43 -5.49
C ASN A 26 -27.20 2.51 -7.02
N TYR A 27 -26.11 2.11 -7.70
CA TYR A 27 -26.01 2.16 -9.15
C TYR A 27 -26.07 0.76 -9.76
N SER A 28 -26.83 0.60 -10.83
CA SER A 28 -26.93 -0.66 -11.57
C SER A 28 -25.78 -0.89 -12.56
N GLY A 29 -25.01 0.15 -12.86
CA GLY A 29 -23.87 0.09 -13.77
C GLY A 29 -23.08 1.38 -13.77
N VAL A 30 -21.91 1.34 -14.41
CA VAL A 30 -20.98 2.46 -14.55
C VAL A 30 -20.91 2.88 -16.01
N ASP A 31 -21.11 4.17 -16.27
CA ASP A 31 -20.92 4.75 -17.61
C ASP A 31 -19.44 5.09 -17.80
N THR A 32 -18.80 4.38 -18.72
CA THR A 32 -17.37 4.59 -19.06
C THR A 32 -17.18 5.65 -20.16
N GLY A 33 -18.25 6.30 -20.61
CA GLY A 33 -18.23 7.22 -21.75
C GLY A 33 -18.23 6.52 -23.13
N LEU A 34 -18.02 5.21 -23.17
CA LEU A 34 -18.11 4.38 -24.38
C LEU A 34 -19.27 3.37 -24.29
N ALA A 35 -19.57 2.90 -23.09
CA ALA A 35 -20.66 1.96 -22.83
C ALA A 35 -21.04 2.01 -21.32
N VAL A 36 -22.28 1.64 -21.03
CA VAL A 36 -22.71 1.38 -19.63
C VAL A 36 -22.38 -0.07 -19.31
N ILE A 37 -21.48 -0.28 -18.37
CA ILE A 37 -21.06 -1.60 -17.91
C ILE A 37 -21.89 -1.97 -16.67
N PRO A 38 -22.53 -3.15 -16.62
CA PRO A 38 -23.22 -3.63 -15.42
C PRO A 38 -22.28 -3.64 -14.21
N MET A 39 -22.80 -3.34 -13.01
CA MET A 39 -21.98 -3.24 -11.79
C MET A 39 -21.19 -4.52 -11.51
N GLU A 40 -21.79 -5.69 -11.72
CA GLU A 40 -21.12 -6.98 -11.54
C GLU A 40 -19.89 -7.14 -12.45
N GLU A 41 -20.02 -6.74 -13.70
CA GLU A 41 -18.91 -6.77 -14.66
C GLU A 41 -17.82 -5.76 -14.30
N TYR A 42 -18.22 -4.55 -13.91
CA TYR A 42 -17.31 -3.50 -13.44
C TYR A 42 -16.47 -3.97 -12.24
N LEU A 43 -17.10 -4.58 -11.24
CA LEU A 43 -16.40 -5.11 -10.06
C LEU A 43 -15.42 -6.25 -10.42
N ASN A 44 -15.79 -7.09 -11.37
CA ASN A 44 -14.91 -8.17 -11.85
C ASN A 44 -13.70 -7.66 -12.66
N MET A 45 -13.77 -6.45 -13.21
CA MET A 45 -12.65 -5.80 -13.89
C MET A 45 -11.62 -5.22 -12.91
N MET A 46 -11.99 -5.02 -11.65
CA MET A 46 -11.10 -4.51 -10.60
C MET A 46 -10.14 -5.60 -10.14
N THR A 47 -9.08 -5.82 -10.91
CA THR A 47 -8.05 -6.80 -10.57
C THR A 47 -6.96 -6.16 -9.72
N THR A 48 -6.82 -6.60 -8.48
CA THR A 48 -5.73 -6.15 -7.59
C THR A 48 -4.49 -7.01 -7.80
N VAL A 49 -3.41 -6.41 -8.30
CA VAL A 49 -2.10 -7.09 -8.39
C VAL A 49 -1.30 -6.78 -7.13
N GLY A 50 -1.23 -7.76 -6.22
CA GLY A 50 -0.71 -7.57 -4.86
C GLY A 50 0.82 -7.46 -4.70
N ALA A 51 1.61 -7.65 -5.76
CA ALA A 51 3.08 -7.66 -5.67
C ALA A 51 3.66 -6.32 -5.19
N SER A 52 3.10 -5.19 -5.63
CA SER A 52 3.59 -3.87 -5.26
C SER A 52 3.39 -3.57 -3.76
N GLY A 53 2.27 -3.96 -3.17
CA GLY A 53 2.03 -3.82 -1.74
C GLY A 53 3.08 -4.56 -0.88
N ALA A 54 3.50 -5.77 -1.31
CA ALA A 54 4.58 -6.49 -0.65
C ALA A 54 5.92 -5.74 -0.73
N VAL A 55 6.23 -5.12 -1.88
CA VAL A 55 7.44 -4.31 -2.06
C VAL A 55 7.42 -3.08 -1.15
N TYR A 56 6.28 -2.40 -1.02
CA TYR A 56 6.14 -1.26 -0.08
C TYR A 56 6.31 -1.68 1.38
N GLY A 57 5.87 -2.87 1.75
CA GLY A 57 6.14 -3.45 3.07
C GLY A 57 7.63 -3.68 3.33
N ILE A 58 8.38 -4.17 2.33
CA ILE A 58 9.84 -4.31 2.40
C ILE A 58 10.51 -2.94 2.47
N LEU A 59 10.07 -1.98 1.67
CA LEU A 59 10.58 -0.62 1.68
C LEU A 59 10.44 0.02 3.08
N LEU A 60 9.29 -0.15 3.72
CA LEU A 60 9.08 0.29 5.10
C LEU A 60 10.04 -0.42 6.06
N ALA A 61 10.16 -1.75 5.95
CA ALA A 61 11.08 -2.52 6.78
C ALA A 61 12.52 -2.03 6.64
N PHE A 62 12.97 -1.74 5.42
CA PHE A 62 14.28 -1.15 5.16
C PHE A 62 14.45 0.20 5.85
N GLY A 63 13.48 1.11 5.72
CA GLY A 63 13.52 2.41 6.38
C GLY A 63 13.54 2.33 7.92
N MET A 64 12.89 1.29 8.49
CA MET A 64 12.89 1.05 9.93
C MET A 64 14.17 0.40 10.44
N LEU A 65 14.79 -0.49 9.68
CA LEU A 65 16.01 -1.21 10.05
C LEU A 65 17.27 -0.39 9.77
N PHE A 66 17.27 0.37 8.68
CA PHE A 66 18.41 1.16 8.21
C PHE A 66 18.06 2.64 8.01
N PRO A 67 17.57 3.35 9.04
CA PRO A 67 16.94 4.68 8.90
C PRO A 67 17.89 5.76 8.37
N ASN A 68 19.17 5.61 8.58
CA ASN A 68 20.18 6.59 8.18
C ASN A 68 20.94 6.20 6.90
N SER A 69 20.62 5.05 6.30
CA SER A 69 21.18 4.67 5.01
C SER A 69 20.83 5.68 3.94
N GLN A 70 21.82 6.04 3.13
CA GLN A 70 21.66 6.98 2.03
C GLN A 70 21.18 6.24 0.79
N MET A 71 20.10 6.75 0.19
CA MET A 71 19.51 6.23 -1.04
C MET A 71 19.61 7.28 -2.13
N PHE A 72 20.08 6.88 -3.30
CA PHE A 72 20.04 7.72 -4.50
C PHE A 72 18.77 7.41 -5.28
N VAL A 73 17.93 8.39 -5.45
CA VAL A 73 16.62 8.27 -6.10
C VAL A 73 16.61 9.17 -7.33
N PHE A 74 16.64 8.57 -8.51
CA PHE A 74 16.53 9.36 -9.74
C PHE A 74 15.15 10.05 -9.84
N PRO A 75 15.08 11.33 -10.24
CA PRO A 75 16.13 12.23 -10.74
C PRO A 75 16.78 13.15 -9.68
N ILE A 76 16.67 12.83 -8.39
CA ILE A 76 17.17 13.66 -7.30
C ILE A 76 18.72 13.58 -7.24
N PRO A 77 19.45 14.72 -7.35
CA PRO A 77 20.90 14.70 -7.48
C PRO A 77 21.65 14.54 -6.16
N PHE A 78 20.97 14.38 -5.03
CA PHE A 78 21.57 14.22 -3.71
C PHE A 78 20.97 13.01 -2.98
N PRO A 79 21.73 12.37 -2.09
CA PRO A 79 21.27 11.22 -1.35
C PRO A 79 20.24 11.61 -0.29
N ILE A 80 19.19 10.80 -0.15
CA ILE A 80 18.14 10.94 0.85
C ILE A 80 18.27 9.81 1.86
N LYS A 81 18.15 10.11 3.17
CA LYS A 81 18.12 9.06 4.18
C LYS A 81 16.84 8.21 4.04
N ALA A 82 16.98 6.90 4.17
CA ALA A 82 15.91 5.93 3.97
C ALA A 82 14.64 6.25 4.77
N LYS A 83 14.76 6.70 6.01
CA LYS A 83 13.60 7.11 6.82
C LYS A 83 12.76 8.23 6.19
N PHE A 84 13.40 9.24 5.62
CA PHE A 84 12.68 10.35 4.99
C PHE A 84 12.06 9.95 3.66
N PHE A 85 12.77 9.11 2.91
CA PHE A 85 12.24 8.57 1.67
C PHE A 85 10.96 7.75 1.91
N VAL A 86 10.99 6.83 2.87
CA VAL A 86 9.85 5.96 3.20
C VAL A 86 8.67 6.76 3.76
N ILE A 87 8.91 7.72 4.65
CA ILE A 87 7.85 8.60 5.17
C ILE A 87 7.24 9.43 4.04
N GLY A 88 8.06 10.02 3.18
CA GLY A 88 7.59 10.79 2.03
C GLY A 88 6.69 9.96 1.10
N TYR A 89 7.10 8.73 0.80
CA TYR A 89 6.29 7.82 0.00
C TYR A 89 4.96 7.46 0.67
N ALA A 90 4.97 7.14 1.96
CA ALA A 90 3.74 6.84 2.70
C ALA A 90 2.76 8.04 2.69
N VAL A 91 3.27 9.26 2.82
CA VAL A 91 2.47 10.48 2.75
C VAL A 91 1.90 10.68 1.35
N ILE A 92 2.70 10.51 0.31
CA ILE A 92 2.24 10.62 -1.09
C ILE A 92 1.15 9.59 -1.37
N GLU A 93 1.35 8.32 -0.99
CA GLU A 93 0.36 7.25 -1.18
C GLU A 93 -0.97 7.56 -0.46
N LEU A 94 -0.89 8.10 0.77
CA LEU A 94 -2.08 8.47 1.52
C LEU A 94 -2.87 9.59 0.82
N PHE A 95 -2.19 10.68 0.43
CA PHE A 95 -2.86 11.80 -0.23
C PHE A 95 -3.37 11.42 -1.63
N SER A 96 -2.65 10.59 -2.36
CA SER A 96 -3.08 10.09 -3.67
C SER A 96 -4.31 9.18 -3.53
N GLY A 97 -4.35 8.33 -2.50
CA GLY A 97 -5.51 7.47 -2.23
C GLY A 97 -6.76 8.25 -1.80
N LEU A 98 -6.59 9.37 -1.11
CA LEU A 98 -7.71 10.24 -0.70
C LEU A 98 -8.16 11.21 -1.80
N GLY A 99 -7.32 11.49 -2.77
CA GLY A 99 -7.57 12.45 -3.85
C GLY A 99 -8.29 11.82 -5.01
N ALA A 100 -9.52 11.36 -4.89
CA ALA A 100 -10.57 11.06 -5.88
C ALA A 100 -10.18 10.84 -7.38
N SER A 101 -8.95 10.54 -7.71
CA SER A 101 -8.52 10.11 -9.04
C SER A 101 -8.79 8.61 -9.16
N GLY A 102 -9.35 8.17 -10.27
CA GLY A 102 -9.85 6.80 -10.48
C GLY A 102 -8.83 5.65 -10.37
N ASP A 103 -7.59 5.95 -9.96
CA ASP A 103 -6.51 5.02 -9.64
C ASP A 103 -6.22 4.88 -8.13
N GLY A 104 -7.02 5.54 -7.27
CA GLY A 104 -6.86 5.55 -5.81
C GLY A 104 -6.83 4.17 -5.15
N ILE A 105 -7.32 3.18 -5.83
CA ILE A 105 -7.41 1.79 -5.38
C ILE A 105 -6.02 1.19 -5.09
N ALA A 106 -5.03 1.41 -5.94
CA ALA A 106 -3.69 0.86 -5.76
C ALA A 106 -2.93 1.46 -4.56
N HIS A 107 -3.19 2.71 -4.21
CA HIS A 107 -2.54 3.41 -3.11
C HIS A 107 -2.85 2.79 -1.75
N PHE A 108 -4.09 2.36 -1.53
CA PHE A 108 -4.47 1.67 -0.29
C PHE A 108 -3.85 0.27 -0.16
N ALA A 109 -3.62 -0.43 -1.28
CA ALA A 109 -2.86 -1.68 -1.27
C ALA A 109 -1.40 -1.44 -0.83
N HIS A 110 -0.76 -0.37 -1.30
CA HIS A 110 0.59 0.01 -0.88
C HIS A 110 0.65 0.34 0.61
N LEU A 111 -0.26 1.16 1.10
CA LEU A 111 -0.38 1.49 2.53
C LEU A 111 -0.67 0.24 3.38
N GLY A 112 -1.53 -0.64 2.90
CA GLY A 112 -1.80 -1.93 3.53
C GLY A 112 -0.54 -2.76 3.69
N GLY A 113 0.26 -2.89 2.64
CA GLY A 113 1.55 -3.57 2.68
C GLY A 113 2.52 -2.95 3.70
N MET A 114 2.57 -1.62 3.78
CA MET A 114 3.37 -0.90 4.78
C MET A 114 2.88 -1.17 6.20
N ILE A 115 1.57 -1.15 6.47
CA ILE A 115 1.00 -1.42 7.79
C ILE A 115 1.39 -2.82 8.27
N PHE A 116 1.19 -3.83 7.43
CA PHE A 116 1.56 -5.20 7.78
C PHE A 116 3.07 -5.36 7.92
N GLY A 117 3.88 -4.69 7.11
CA GLY A 117 5.33 -4.63 7.27
C GLY A 117 5.74 -4.03 8.61
N PHE A 118 5.11 -2.92 9.02
CA PHE A 118 5.32 -2.28 10.31
C PHE A 118 5.02 -3.22 11.47
N LEU A 119 3.81 -3.81 11.48
CA LEU A 119 3.37 -4.72 12.54
C LEU A 119 4.30 -5.93 12.64
N PHE A 120 4.72 -6.49 11.50
CA PHE A 120 5.65 -7.61 11.47
C PHE A 120 7.02 -7.26 12.05
N ILE A 121 7.59 -6.13 11.69
CA ILE A 121 8.88 -5.66 12.23
C ILE A 121 8.78 -5.37 13.73
N MET A 122 7.69 -4.76 14.19
CA MET A 122 7.47 -4.50 15.60
C MET A 122 7.33 -5.79 16.40
N TYR A 123 6.57 -6.75 15.89
CA TYR A 123 6.42 -8.09 16.50
C TYR A 123 7.79 -8.80 16.58
N TRP A 124 8.55 -8.78 15.49
CA TRP A 124 9.86 -9.42 15.42
C TRP A 124 10.87 -8.76 16.38
N ARG A 125 10.92 -7.44 16.47
CA ARG A 125 11.74 -6.71 17.44
C ARG A 125 11.38 -7.08 18.87
N LYS A 126 10.09 -7.14 19.22
CA LYS A 126 9.63 -7.52 20.55
C LYS A 126 10.04 -8.95 20.91
N LYS A 127 9.91 -9.89 19.98
CA LYS A 127 10.29 -11.29 20.19
C LYS A 127 11.79 -11.45 20.37
N ASN A 128 12.60 -10.68 19.65
CA ASN A 128 14.05 -10.76 19.68
C ASN A 128 14.70 -9.92 20.81
N HIS A 129 13.93 -9.07 21.47
CA HIS A 129 14.42 -8.34 22.65
C HIS A 129 14.72 -9.27 23.85
N ASN A 130 14.19 -10.51 23.82
CA ASN A 130 14.48 -11.56 24.81
C ASN A 130 15.62 -12.49 24.38
N GLY A 131 16.24 -12.30 23.24
CA GLY A 131 17.36 -13.07 22.74
C GLY A 131 18.23 -12.18 21.85
N GLN A 132 19.44 -11.95 22.29
CA GLN A 132 20.45 -11.14 21.61
C GLN A 132 20.50 -11.45 20.12
N LEU A 133 20.16 -10.49 19.28
CA LEU A 133 20.58 -10.46 17.90
C LEU A 133 21.45 -9.22 17.69
N TYR A 134 22.70 -9.51 17.43
CA TYR A 134 23.70 -8.57 17.03
C TYR A 134 23.36 -8.00 15.64
N PHE A 135 23.16 -6.71 15.56
CA PHE A 135 23.44 -5.89 14.38
C PHE A 135 24.13 -4.62 14.82
#